data_4c5aceb5140d675c20d5133c77143426
#
_entry.id   4c5aceb5140d675c20d5133c77143426
#
_cell.length_a   1.000
_cell.length_b   1.000
_cell.length_c   1.000
_cell.angle_alpha   90.00
_cell.angle_beta   90.00
_cell.angle_gamma   90.00
#
_symmetry.space_group_name_H-M   'P 1'
#
loop_
_entity.id
_entity.type
_entity.pdbx_description
1 polymer ?
#
loop_
_entity_poly.entity_id
_entity_poly.type
_entity_poly.pdbx_seq_one_letter_code
_entity_poly.pdbx_strand_id
1 'polypeptide(L)'
;ELVDKGMAAYAAKGIKAHGYVCDVTDEPAVQAMVATIAKEVGTIDILVNNAGIIRRVPMHEMDAADFRRVIDIDLNAPFIVAKAVLPAMMEKRAGKIINICSMMSELGRETVSAYAAAKGGLKMLTRNICSEYGEYNIQCNGIGPGYIATPQTAPLREKQADGSRHPFDSFICAKTPAGRWLDPEELTGPAVFLASEASNAVNGHILYVDGGILAYIGKQPK
;
A
#
# COMPACT_ATOMS: atom_id res chain seq x y z
N GLU A 1 -1.48 -8.65 -20.50
CA GLU A 1 -1.50 -7.24 -20.96
C GLU A 1 -0.89 -6.29 -19.92
N LEU A 2 -1.40 -6.18 -18.67
CA LEU A 2 -0.83 -5.26 -17.66
C LEU A 2 0.59 -5.66 -17.23
N VAL A 3 0.84 -6.96 -17.04
CA VAL A 3 2.16 -7.50 -16.73
C VAL A 3 3.13 -7.20 -17.88
N ASP A 4 2.73 -7.46 -19.12
CA ASP A 4 3.56 -7.24 -20.30
C ASP A 4 3.93 -5.76 -20.47
N LYS A 5 2.95 -4.86 -20.22
CA LYS A 5 3.18 -3.41 -20.20
C LYS A 5 4.17 -3.00 -19.09
N GLY A 6 4.04 -3.58 -17.90
CA GLY A 6 4.98 -3.37 -16.81
C GLY A 6 6.38 -3.84 -17.14
N MET A 7 6.50 -5.04 -17.71
CA MET A 7 7.77 -5.62 -18.14
C MET A 7 8.46 -4.76 -19.19
N ALA A 8 7.72 -4.26 -20.20
CA ALA A 8 8.25 -3.35 -21.19
C ALA A 8 8.76 -2.02 -20.58
N ALA A 9 8.04 -1.48 -19.59
CA ALA A 9 8.45 -0.26 -18.88
C ALA A 9 9.75 -0.46 -18.07
N TYR A 10 9.94 -1.61 -17.43
CA TYR A 10 11.19 -1.95 -16.75
C TYR A 10 12.34 -2.13 -17.75
N ALA A 11 12.10 -2.85 -18.83
CA ALA A 11 13.11 -3.06 -19.89
C ALA A 11 13.58 -1.74 -20.52
N ALA A 12 12.67 -0.80 -20.77
CA ALA A 12 12.99 0.54 -21.27
C ALA A 12 13.91 1.35 -20.33
N LYS A 13 13.93 1.01 -19.04
CA LYS A 13 14.82 1.61 -18.03
C LYS A 13 16.08 0.78 -17.77
N GLY A 14 16.32 -0.30 -18.53
CA GLY A 14 17.44 -1.22 -18.29
C GLY A 14 17.32 -2.05 -17.01
N ILE A 15 16.14 -2.15 -16.43
CA ILE A 15 15.89 -2.89 -15.19
C ILE A 15 15.50 -4.33 -15.55
N LYS A 16 16.24 -5.31 -15.02
CA LYS A 16 15.88 -6.73 -15.10
C LYS A 16 14.66 -6.97 -14.18
N ALA A 17 13.58 -7.44 -14.74
CA ALA A 17 12.35 -7.77 -14.01
C ALA A 17 11.78 -9.11 -14.50
N HIS A 18 10.95 -9.74 -13.66
CA HIS A 18 10.19 -10.93 -13.98
C HIS A 18 8.73 -10.67 -13.66
N GLY A 19 7.83 -11.04 -14.57
CA GLY A 19 6.39 -10.77 -14.44
C GLY A 19 5.60 -12.06 -14.29
N TYR A 20 4.76 -12.12 -13.26
CA TYR A 20 3.87 -13.26 -12.99
C TYR A 20 2.42 -12.77 -12.87
N VAL A 21 1.48 -13.54 -13.41
CA VAL A 21 0.04 -13.28 -13.25
C VAL A 21 -0.47 -14.15 -12.12
N CYS A 22 -1.00 -13.52 -11.07
CA CYS A 22 -1.54 -14.22 -9.91
C CYS A 22 -2.68 -13.42 -9.29
N ASP A 23 -3.75 -14.09 -8.90
CA ASP A 23 -4.72 -13.53 -7.97
C ASP A 23 -4.16 -13.66 -6.55
N VAL A 24 -3.82 -12.53 -5.94
CA VAL A 24 -3.21 -12.50 -4.61
C VAL A 24 -4.15 -12.92 -3.47
N THR A 25 -5.45 -13.10 -3.77
CA THR A 25 -6.44 -13.65 -2.82
C THR A 25 -6.54 -15.17 -2.88
N ASP A 26 -5.94 -15.80 -3.90
CA ASP A 26 -5.89 -17.26 -4.06
C ASP A 26 -4.60 -17.80 -3.43
N GLU A 27 -4.70 -18.34 -2.21
CA GLU A 27 -3.54 -18.81 -1.45
C GLU A 27 -2.76 -19.92 -2.19
N PRO A 28 -3.36 -20.97 -2.77
CA PRO A 28 -2.65 -21.96 -3.59
C PRO A 28 -1.89 -21.33 -4.77
N ALA A 29 -2.49 -20.39 -5.48
CA ALA A 29 -1.84 -19.70 -6.60
C ALA A 29 -0.66 -18.85 -6.14
N VAL A 30 -0.77 -18.15 -5.01
CA VAL A 30 0.33 -17.39 -4.41
C VAL A 30 1.49 -18.31 -4.00
N GLN A 31 1.21 -19.44 -3.35
CA GLN A 31 2.23 -20.42 -2.97
C GLN A 31 2.97 -20.97 -4.20
N ALA A 32 2.25 -21.33 -5.25
CA ALA A 32 2.83 -21.80 -6.50
C ALA A 32 3.69 -20.73 -7.18
N MET A 33 3.25 -19.48 -7.20
CA MET A 33 4.00 -18.35 -7.72
C MET A 33 5.30 -18.13 -6.94
N VAL A 34 5.26 -18.10 -5.61
CA VAL A 34 6.45 -17.92 -4.77
C VAL A 34 7.45 -19.06 -4.96
N ALA A 35 6.98 -20.30 -5.07
CA ALA A 35 7.83 -21.46 -5.36
C ALA A 35 8.50 -21.33 -6.76
N THR A 36 7.76 -20.85 -7.75
CA THR A 36 8.30 -20.59 -9.10
C THR A 36 9.37 -19.50 -9.06
N ILE A 37 9.11 -18.38 -8.38
CA ILE A 37 10.08 -17.29 -8.21
C ILE A 37 11.35 -17.80 -7.52
N ALA A 38 11.21 -18.57 -6.44
CA ALA A 38 12.36 -19.13 -5.71
C ALA A 38 13.24 -20.01 -6.61
N LYS A 39 12.63 -20.77 -7.52
CA LYS A 39 13.35 -21.65 -8.46
C LYS A 39 14.00 -20.88 -9.61
N GLU A 40 13.33 -19.88 -10.17
CA GLU A 40 13.77 -19.20 -11.40
C GLU A 40 14.64 -17.98 -11.13
N VAL A 41 14.41 -17.29 -10.03
CA VAL A 41 15.04 -16.00 -9.72
C VAL A 41 15.88 -16.09 -8.45
N GLY A 42 15.34 -16.71 -7.41
CA GLY A 42 15.98 -16.83 -6.10
C GLY A 42 15.06 -16.44 -4.94
N THR A 43 15.61 -16.41 -3.74
CA THR A 43 14.89 -16.05 -2.52
C THR A 43 14.39 -14.61 -2.57
N ILE A 44 13.17 -14.41 -2.14
CA ILE A 44 12.58 -13.06 -2.03
C ILE A 44 13.13 -12.40 -0.75
N ASP A 45 13.89 -11.33 -0.91
CA ASP A 45 14.47 -10.56 0.20
C ASP A 45 13.57 -9.44 0.68
N ILE A 46 12.79 -8.86 -0.25
CA ILE A 46 11.92 -7.72 0.00
C ILE A 46 10.55 -8.02 -0.59
N LEU A 47 9.52 -7.96 0.23
CA LEU A 47 8.12 -8.03 -0.19
C LEU A 47 7.49 -6.65 -0.09
N VAL A 48 6.83 -6.19 -1.16
CA VAL A 48 5.99 -5.00 -1.14
C VAL A 48 4.54 -5.41 -1.45
N ASN A 49 3.68 -5.38 -0.44
CA ASN A 49 2.24 -5.59 -0.58
C ASN A 49 1.58 -4.28 -1.03
N ASN A 50 1.48 -4.11 -2.35
CA ASN A 50 0.95 -2.88 -2.96
C ASN A 50 -0.45 -3.06 -3.57
N ALA A 51 -0.88 -4.28 -3.88
CA ALA A 51 -2.22 -4.53 -4.42
C ALA A 51 -3.30 -3.97 -3.48
N GLY A 52 -4.28 -3.30 -4.04
CA GLY A 52 -5.37 -2.72 -3.26
C GLY A 52 -6.44 -2.09 -4.13
N ILE A 53 -7.66 -2.05 -3.61
CA ILE A 53 -8.82 -1.44 -4.26
C ILE A 53 -9.55 -0.54 -3.26
N ILE A 54 -10.35 0.37 -3.80
CA ILE A 54 -11.22 1.22 -2.99
C ILE A 54 -12.63 1.26 -3.62
N ARG A 55 -13.65 1.05 -2.78
CA ARG A 55 -15.06 1.29 -3.12
C ARG A 55 -15.54 2.51 -2.34
N ARG A 56 -16.14 3.45 -3.06
CA ARG A 56 -16.65 4.71 -2.48
C ARG A 56 -18.17 4.67 -2.51
N VAL A 57 -18.75 4.12 -1.44
CA VAL A 57 -20.21 3.94 -1.29
C VAL A 57 -20.58 4.27 0.15
N PRO A 58 -21.68 5.01 0.42
CA PRO A 58 -22.20 5.18 1.77
C PRO A 58 -22.39 3.83 2.46
N MET A 59 -22.05 3.75 3.75
CA MET A 59 -22.03 2.46 4.46
C MET A 59 -23.37 1.71 4.42
N HIS A 60 -24.49 2.44 4.50
CA HIS A 60 -25.85 1.84 4.49
C HIS A 60 -26.29 1.37 3.08
N GLU A 61 -25.58 1.77 2.03
CA GLU A 61 -25.81 1.37 0.64
C GLU A 61 -24.78 0.35 0.13
N MET A 62 -23.70 0.12 0.93
CA MET A 62 -22.61 -0.75 0.49
C MET A 62 -23.03 -2.23 0.55
N ASP A 63 -22.89 -2.91 -0.56
CA ASP A 63 -23.12 -4.35 -0.61
C ASP A 63 -22.10 -5.11 0.26
N ALA A 64 -22.57 -6.10 1.01
CA ALA A 64 -21.69 -6.92 1.85
C ALA A 64 -20.64 -7.69 1.00
N ALA A 65 -20.94 -8.01 -0.24
CA ALA A 65 -19.99 -8.61 -1.16
C ALA A 65 -18.87 -7.65 -1.54
N ASP A 66 -19.19 -6.38 -1.81
CA ASP A 66 -18.20 -5.34 -2.07
C ASP A 66 -17.31 -5.07 -0.84
N PHE A 67 -17.91 -5.06 0.36
CA PHE A 67 -17.14 -4.95 1.61
C PHE A 67 -16.14 -6.09 1.74
N ARG A 68 -16.58 -7.35 1.60
CA ARG A 68 -15.71 -8.54 1.68
C ARG A 68 -14.59 -8.47 0.65
N ARG A 69 -14.91 -8.11 -0.59
CA ARG A 69 -13.90 -8.00 -1.66
C ARG A 69 -12.79 -7.00 -1.33
N VAL A 70 -13.11 -5.87 -0.71
CA VAL A 70 -12.09 -4.91 -0.26
C VAL A 70 -11.24 -5.51 0.85
N ILE A 71 -11.86 -6.17 1.84
CA ILE A 71 -11.13 -6.86 2.92
C ILE A 71 -10.22 -7.95 2.33
N ASP A 72 -10.69 -8.74 1.38
CA ASP A 72 -9.92 -9.83 0.78
C ASP A 72 -8.66 -9.30 0.08
N ILE A 73 -8.78 -8.24 -0.70
CA ILE A 73 -7.64 -7.70 -1.47
C ILE A 73 -6.72 -6.84 -0.60
N ASP A 74 -7.27 -5.98 0.27
CA ASP A 74 -6.48 -4.97 0.99
C ASP A 74 -5.96 -5.44 2.36
N LEU A 75 -6.43 -6.59 2.87
CA LEU A 75 -6.01 -7.15 4.16
C LEU A 75 -5.64 -8.63 4.07
N ASN A 76 -6.54 -9.50 3.56
CA ASN A 76 -6.29 -10.94 3.52
C ASN A 76 -5.16 -11.29 2.54
N ALA A 77 -5.12 -10.66 1.36
CA ALA A 77 -4.05 -10.90 0.38
C ALA A 77 -2.65 -10.53 0.91
N PRO A 78 -2.40 -9.37 1.55
CA PRO A 78 -1.15 -9.10 2.25
C PRO A 78 -0.73 -10.18 3.25
N PHE A 79 -1.68 -10.74 4.01
CA PHE A 79 -1.44 -11.86 4.90
C PHE A 79 -1.01 -13.11 4.13
N ILE A 80 -1.75 -13.48 3.08
CA ILE A 80 -1.47 -14.68 2.25
C ILE A 80 -0.08 -14.58 1.62
N VAL A 81 0.27 -13.45 1.04
CA VAL A 81 1.57 -13.26 0.38
C VAL A 81 2.71 -13.23 1.41
N ALA A 82 2.53 -12.54 2.53
CA ALA A 82 3.51 -12.54 3.62
C ALA A 82 3.75 -13.98 4.15
N LYS A 83 2.67 -14.73 4.42
CA LYS A 83 2.75 -16.14 4.85
C LYS A 83 3.56 -17.01 3.88
N ALA A 84 3.44 -16.77 2.57
CA ALA A 84 4.15 -17.55 1.57
C ALA A 84 5.66 -17.26 1.50
N VAL A 85 6.10 -16.03 1.82
CA VAL A 85 7.54 -15.65 1.75
C VAL A 85 8.26 -15.83 3.08
N LEU A 86 7.57 -15.76 4.21
CA LEU A 86 8.14 -15.81 5.56
C LEU A 86 9.02 -17.04 5.83
N PRO A 87 8.67 -18.28 5.42
CA PRO A 87 9.51 -19.44 5.70
C PRO A 87 10.95 -19.29 5.17
N ALA A 88 11.12 -18.81 3.95
CA ALA A 88 12.44 -18.59 3.36
C ALA A 88 13.19 -17.42 4.02
N MET A 89 12.48 -16.34 4.40
CA MET A 89 13.06 -15.23 5.16
C MET A 89 13.52 -15.67 6.55
N MET A 90 12.75 -16.54 7.23
CA MET A 90 13.12 -17.10 8.55
C MET A 90 14.37 -17.98 8.44
N GLU A 91 14.44 -18.85 7.44
CA GLU A 91 15.61 -19.71 7.20
C GLU A 91 16.87 -18.86 6.95
N LYS A 92 16.74 -17.83 6.13
CA LYS A 92 17.83 -16.89 5.81
C LYS A 92 18.18 -15.97 6.98
N ARG A 93 17.29 -15.80 7.96
CA ARG A 93 17.35 -14.81 9.06
C ARG A 93 17.53 -13.38 8.54
N ALA A 94 16.83 -13.06 7.47
CA ALA A 94 16.81 -11.72 6.87
C ALA A 94 15.58 -11.56 5.97
N GLY A 95 14.91 -10.42 6.07
CA GLY A 95 13.78 -10.07 5.18
C GLY A 95 13.20 -8.70 5.49
N LYS A 96 12.62 -8.10 4.46
CA LYS A 96 11.88 -6.83 4.58
C LYS A 96 10.47 -7.01 4.02
N ILE A 97 9.46 -6.62 4.79
CA ILE A 97 8.07 -6.61 4.34
C ILE A 97 7.57 -5.17 4.44
N ILE A 98 7.07 -4.63 3.33
CA ILE A 98 6.53 -3.29 3.24
C ILE A 98 5.07 -3.38 2.83
N ASN A 99 4.17 -3.01 3.72
CA ASN A 99 2.74 -2.98 3.47
C ASN A 99 2.31 -1.56 3.05
N ILE A 100 1.60 -1.42 1.93
CA ILE A 100 1.03 -0.13 1.56
C ILE A 100 -0.26 0.07 2.34
N CYS A 101 -0.11 0.74 3.47
CA CYS A 101 -1.17 1.21 4.35
C CYS A 101 -1.88 2.44 3.76
N SER A 102 -2.38 3.32 4.60
CA SER A 102 -3.02 4.57 4.20
C SER A 102 -3.12 5.50 5.41
N MET A 103 -3.30 6.79 5.21
CA MET A 103 -3.80 7.67 6.25
C MET A 103 -5.16 7.19 6.83
N MET A 104 -5.94 6.42 6.03
CA MET A 104 -7.16 5.74 6.51
C MET A 104 -6.88 4.60 7.49
N SER A 105 -5.65 4.26 7.76
CA SER A 105 -5.27 3.39 8.89
C SER A 105 -5.43 4.08 10.26
N GLU A 106 -5.58 5.41 10.28
CA GLU A 106 -5.78 6.25 11.47
C GLU A 106 -7.09 7.01 11.46
N LEU A 107 -7.57 7.41 10.28
CA LEU A 107 -8.74 8.27 10.13
C LEU A 107 -9.91 7.53 9.48
N GLY A 108 -11.11 7.89 9.88
CA GLY A 108 -12.33 7.59 9.15
C GLY A 108 -12.67 8.68 8.15
N ARG A 109 -13.28 8.30 7.04
CA ARG A 109 -13.87 9.20 6.05
C ARG A 109 -15.17 8.58 5.52
N GLU A 110 -16.11 9.43 5.18
CA GLU A 110 -17.35 9.02 4.53
C GLU A 110 -17.08 8.17 3.27
N THR A 111 -17.96 7.22 3.01
CA THR A 111 -17.99 6.36 1.81
C THR A 111 -16.86 5.36 1.65
N VAL A 112 -15.93 5.22 2.60
CA VAL A 112 -14.78 4.31 2.47
C VAL A 112 -14.66 3.33 3.65
N SER A 113 -15.78 2.92 4.24
CA SER A 113 -15.81 2.07 5.44
C SER A 113 -15.01 0.77 5.29
N ALA A 114 -15.19 0.04 4.19
CA ALA A 114 -14.45 -1.20 3.93
C ALA A 114 -12.94 -0.95 3.78
N TYR A 115 -12.56 0.09 3.05
CA TYR A 115 -11.16 0.46 2.86
C TYR A 115 -10.48 0.88 4.16
N ALA A 116 -11.14 1.71 4.98
CA ALA A 116 -10.61 2.13 6.27
C ALA A 116 -10.47 0.93 7.23
N ALA A 117 -11.45 0.03 7.27
CA ALA A 117 -11.37 -1.21 8.05
C ALA A 117 -10.19 -2.09 7.60
N ALA A 118 -10.01 -2.30 6.29
CA ALA A 118 -8.90 -3.08 5.75
C ALA A 118 -7.54 -2.44 6.06
N LYS A 119 -7.39 -1.13 5.85
CA LYS A 119 -6.11 -0.44 6.11
C LYS A 119 -5.80 -0.29 7.60
N GLY A 120 -6.80 -0.17 8.46
CA GLY A 120 -6.65 -0.29 9.91
C GLY A 120 -6.19 -1.69 10.33
N GLY A 121 -6.80 -2.74 9.77
CA GLY A 121 -6.37 -4.13 9.94
C GLY A 121 -4.95 -4.37 9.45
N LEU A 122 -4.59 -3.85 8.27
CA LEU A 122 -3.25 -3.99 7.69
C LEU A 122 -2.16 -3.32 8.55
N LYS A 123 -2.47 -2.17 9.18
CA LYS A 123 -1.59 -1.55 10.18
C LYS A 123 -1.34 -2.50 11.35
N MET A 124 -2.37 -3.16 11.88
CA MET A 124 -2.20 -4.11 12.98
C MET A 124 -1.51 -5.39 12.53
N LEU A 125 -1.78 -5.90 11.33
CA LEU A 125 -1.06 -7.03 10.75
C LEU A 125 0.45 -6.72 10.62
N THR A 126 0.82 -5.51 10.19
CA THR A 126 2.21 -5.05 10.13
C THR A 126 2.91 -5.16 11.48
N ARG A 127 2.26 -4.72 12.55
CA ARG A 127 2.77 -4.82 13.93
C ARG A 127 2.86 -6.26 14.42
N ASN A 128 1.90 -7.08 14.04
CA ASN A 128 1.89 -8.48 14.45
C ASN A 128 3.02 -9.29 13.78
N ILE A 129 3.24 -9.08 12.49
CA ILE A 129 4.39 -9.68 11.77
C ILE A 129 5.71 -9.23 12.42
N CYS A 130 5.86 -7.95 12.76
CA CYS A 130 7.01 -7.47 13.51
C CYS A 130 7.20 -8.23 14.84
N SER A 131 6.13 -8.41 15.61
CA SER A 131 6.16 -9.08 16.91
C SER A 131 6.54 -10.55 16.80
N GLU A 132 6.04 -11.26 15.79
CA GLU A 132 6.25 -12.70 15.64
C GLU A 132 7.59 -13.04 14.98
N TYR A 133 8.08 -12.22 14.07
CA TYR A 133 9.22 -12.56 13.22
C TYR A 133 10.44 -11.65 13.39
N GLY A 134 10.39 -10.69 14.30
CA GLY A 134 11.51 -9.79 14.57
C GLY A 134 12.78 -10.51 15.03
N GLU A 135 12.67 -11.60 15.80
CA GLU A 135 13.80 -12.42 16.23
C GLU A 135 14.55 -13.12 15.07
N TYR A 136 13.89 -13.26 13.91
CA TYR A 136 14.51 -13.78 12.68
C TYR A 136 15.17 -12.68 11.83
N ASN A 137 15.36 -11.48 12.39
CA ASN A 137 15.88 -10.32 11.66
C ASN A 137 15.01 -9.95 10.44
N ILE A 138 13.69 -10.08 10.59
CA ILE A 138 12.70 -9.69 9.60
C ILE A 138 12.03 -8.38 10.07
N GLN A 139 12.10 -7.34 9.25
CA GLN A 139 11.41 -6.08 9.53
C GLN A 139 10.15 -5.99 8.68
N CYS A 140 9.02 -5.76 9.33
CA CYS A 140 7.75 -5.49 8.69
C CYS A 140 7.29 -4.07 9.03
N ASN A 141 7.20 -3.22 8.01
CA ASN A 141 6.78 -1.83 8.17
C ASN A 141 5.70 -1.48 7.15
N GLY A 142 5.03 -0.36 7.36
CA GLY A 142 4.07 0.19 6.42
C GLY A 142 4.49 1.53 5.85
N ILE A 143 4.07 1.82 4.63
CA ILE A 143 3.98 3.18 4.11
C ILE A 143 2.52 3.59 4.18
N GLY A 144 2.22 4.73 4.78
CA GLY A 144 0.89 5.29 4.89
C GLY A 144 0.72 6.53 3.99
N PRO A 145 0.39 6.37 2.70
CA PRO A 145 0.20 7.52 1.84
C PRO A 145 -1.00 8.37 2.25
N GLY A 146 -0.87 9.68 2.03
CA GLY A 146 -1.99 10.61 1.99
C GLY A 146 -2.72 10.54 0.65
N TYR A 147 -3.06 11.70 0.11
CA TYR A 147 -3.71 11.79 -1.20
C TYR A 147 -2.67 11.90 -2.32
N ILE A 148 -2.56 10.83 -3.10
CA ILE A 148 -1.59 10.68 -4.19
C ILE A 148 -2.28 10.91 -5.54
N ALA A 149 -1.63 11.67 -6.41
CA ALA A 149 -2.09 11.99 -7.76
C ALA A 149 -1.87 10.81 -8.72
N THR A 150 -2.78 9.84 -8.72
CA THR A 150 -2.75 8.66 -9.57
C THR A 150 -3.87 8.67 -10.60
N PRO A 151 -3.86 7.79 -11.62
CA PRO A 151 -5.01 7.60 -12.51
C PRO A 151 -6.32 7.27 -11.76
N GLN A 152 -6.25 6.51 -10.67
CA GLN A 152 -7.41 6.15 -9.83
C GLN A 152 -8.04 7.37 -9.14
N THR A 153 -7.27 8.41 -8.88
CA THR A 153 -7.73 9.65 -8.24
C THR A 153 -7.96 10.79 -9.23
N ALA A 154 -7.66 10.59 -10.52
CA ALA A 154 -7.82 11.62 -11.55
C ALA A 154 -9.23 12.22 -11.58
N PRO A 155 -10.33 11.44 -11.53
CA PRO A 155 -11.69 12.01 -11.56
C PRO A 155 -11.99 12.97 -10.40
N LEU A 156 -11.29 12.84 -9.28
CA LEU A 156 -11.45 13.71 -8.10
C LEU A 156 -10.67 15.02 -8.20
N ARG A 157 -9.87 15.18 -9.26
CA ARG A 157 -8.98 16.33 -9.53
C ARG A 157 -9.31 17.03 -10.85
N GLU A 158 -10.25 16.50 -11.62
CA GLU A 158 -10.69 17.11 -12.88
C GLU A 158 -11.33 18.47 -12.62
N LYS A 159 -11.02 19.43 -13.47
CA LYS A 159 -11.66 20.74 -13.41
C LYS A 159 -13.13 20.62 -13.77
N GLN A 160 -13.96 21.42 -13.11
CA GLN A 160 -15.37 21.58 -13.45
C GLN A 160 -15.53 22.24 -14.83
N ALA A 161 -16.72 22.17 -15.39
CA ALA A 161 -17.01 22.78 -16.70
C ALA A 161 -16.78 24.30 -16.74
N ASP A 162 -16.88 24.98 -15.60
CA ASP A 162 -16.60 26.42 -15.43
C ASP A 162 -15.10 26.72 -15.20
N GLY A 163 -14.24 25.71 -15.26
CA GLY A 163 -12.79 25.82 -15.01
C GLY A 163 -12.38 25.83 -13.54
N SER A 164 -13.34 25.82 -12.60
CA SER A 164 -13.05 25.72 -11.17
C SER A 164 -12.48 24.36 -10.78
N ARG A 165 -11.86 24.29 -9.60
CA ARG A 165 -11.38 23.02 -9.03
C ARG A 165 -12.56 22.15 -8.62
N HIS A 166 -12.38 20.83 -8.76
CA HIS A 166 -13.31 19.87 -8.19
C HIS A 166 -13.47 20.13 -6.66
N PRO A 167 -14.69 20.11 -6.09
CA PRO A 167 -14.89 20.38 -4.65
C PRO A 167 -14.02 19.50 -3.74
N PHE A 168 -13.85 18.22 -4.10
CA PHE A 168 -13.01 17.30 -3.36
C PHE A 168 -11.51 17.65 -3.45
N ASP A 169 -11.02 18.12 -4.62
CA ASP A 169 -9.66 18.65 -4.76
C ASP A 169 -9.41 19.84 -3.84
N SER A 170 -10.33 20.78 -3.83
CA SER A 170 -10.28 21.96 -2.94
C SER A 170 -10.26 21.56 -1.47
N PHE A 171 -11.12 20.59 -1.08
CA PHE A 171 -11.18 20.07 0.27
C PHE A 171 -9.83 19.43 0.69
N ILE A 172 -9.27 18.55 -0.16
CA ILE A 172 -8.00 17.87 0.15
C ILE A 172 -6.84 18.86 0.24
N CYS A 173 -6.73 19.78 -0.70
CA CYS A 173 -5.68 20.81 -0.65
C CYS A 173 -5.79 21.70 0.60
N ALA A 174 -7.00 21.98 1.06
CA ALA A 174 -7.21 22.76 2.29
C ALA A 174 -6.88 21.98 3.57
N LYS A 175 -7.06 20.65 3.56
CA LYS A 175 -6.80 19.75 4.69
C LYS A 175 -5.34 19.28 4.78
N THR A 176 -4.58 19.37 3.69
CA THR A 176 -3.18 18.96 3.64
C THR A 176 -2.28 20.18 3.83
N PRO A 177 -1.39 20.23 4.83
CA PRO A 177 -0.46 21.35 5.02
C PRO A 177 0.37 21.68 3.80
N ALA A 178 0.80 20.66 3.03
CA ALA A 178 1.49 20.85 1.76
C ALA A 178 0.66 21.57 0.69
N GLY A 179 -0.66 21.69 0.87
CA GLY A 179 -1.56 22.44 -0.01
C GLY A 179 -1.82 21.79 -1.38
N ARG A 180 -1.45 20.52 -1.55
CA ARG A 180 -1.50 19.81 -2.84
C ARG A 180 -1.70 18.30 -2.64
N TRP A 181 -2.02 17.62 -3.71
CA TRP A 181 -1.83 16.19 -3.83
C TRP A 181 -0.33 15.89 -3.93
N LEU A 182 0.07 14.72 -3.45
CA LEU A 182 1.43 14.24 -3.57
C LEU A 182 1.60 13.46 -4.87
N ASP A 183 2.81 13.42 -5.40
CA ASP A 183 3.13 12.62 -6.56
C ASP A 183 3.54 11.19 -6.16
N PRO A 184 3.27 10.17 -7.00
CA PRO A 184 3.68 8.78 -6.72
C PRO A 184 5.18 8.63 -6.43
N GLU A 185 6.01 9.43 -7.09
CA GLU A 185 7.47 9.43 -6.95
C GLU A 185 7.91 9.80 -5.52
N GLU A 186 7.11 10.56 -4.78
CA GLU A 186 7.41 10.94 -3.40
C GLU A 186 7.37 9.74 -2.42
N LEU A 187 6.78 8.62 -2.84
CA LEU A 187 6.81 7.37 -2.08
C LEU A 187 8.09 6.56 -2.29
N THR A 188 8.90 6.89 -3.30
CA THR A 188 10.09 6.13 -3.69
C THR A 188 11.16 6.16 -2.60
N GLY A 189 11.48 7.35 -2.07
CA GLY A 189 12.45 7.49 -0.98
C GLY A 189 12.09 6.68 0.27
N PRO A 190 10.87 6.81 0.81
CA PRO A 190 10.36 5.97 1.88
C PRO A 190 10.42 4.46 1.60
N ALA A 191 10.08 4.03 0.39
CA ALA A 191 10.16 2.61 0.01
C ALA A 191 11.62 2.11 0.00
N VAL A 192 12.54 2.87 -0.58
CA VAL A 192 13.97 2.54 -0.59
C VAL A 192 14.54 2.52 0.83
N PHE A 193 14.19 3.49 1.68
CA PHE A 193 14.59 3.50 3.09
C PHE A 193 14.14 2.22 3.80
N LEU A 194 12.85 1.87 3.72
CA LEU A 194 12.32 0.68 4.40
C LEU A 194 12.83 -0.64 3.80
N ALA A 195 13.26 -0.67 2.55
CA ALA A 195 13.84 -1.82 1.87
C ALA A 195 15.35 -1.99 2.18
N SER A 196 16.01 -0.98 2.68
CA SER A 196 17.46 -0.96 2.89
C SER A 196 17.89 -1.27 4.32
N GLU A 197 19.20 -1.45 4.53
CA GLU A 197 19.80 -1.63 5.85
C GLU A 197 19.63 -0.41 6.76
N ALA A 198 19.42 0.79 6.20
CA ALA A 198 19.17 2.00 6.97
C ALA A 198 17.93 1.89 7.88
N SER A 199 17.02 0.96 7.60
CA SER A 199 15.82 0.70 8.39
C SER A 199 15.91 -0.54 9.30
N ASN A 200 17.09 -1.12 9.53
CA ASN A 200 17.21 -2.38 10.30
C ASN A 200 16.65 -2.29 11.73
N ALA A 201 16.69 -1.11 12.34
CA ALA A 201 16.12 -0.87 13.66
C ALA A 201 14.67 -0.37 13.63
N VAL A 202 14.08 -0.17 12.43
CA VAL A 202 12.70 0.25 12.25
C VAL A 202 11.84 -0.97 11.98
N ASN A 203 10.94 -1.30 12.91
CA ASN A 203 10.09 -2.50 12.78
C ASN A 203 8.71 -2.24 13.41
N GLY A 204 7.64 -2.65 12.75
CA GLY A 204 6.26 -2.45 13.17
C GLY A 204 5.74 -1.00 13.01
N HIS A 205 6.49 -0.15 12.31
CA HIS A 205 6.15 1.26 12.12
C HIS A 205 5.37 1.51 10.82
N ILE A 206 4.48 2.49 10.86
CA ILE A 206 3.84 3.02 9.65
C ILE A 206 4.42 4.40 9.38
N LEU A 207 5.21 4.51 8.31
CA LEU A 207 5.78 5.77 7.86
C LEU A 207 4.75 6.51 7.00
N TYR A 208 4.13 7.54 7.58
CA TYR A 208 3.14 8.34 6.86
C TYR A 208 3.81 9.32 5.91
N VAL A 209 3.41 9.25 4.65
CA VAL A 209 3.85 10.12 3.55
C VAL A 209 2.60 10.82 3.02
N ASP A 210 2.15 11.84 3.72
CA ASP A 210 0.78 12.36 3.61
C ASP A 210 0.71 13.89 3.47
N GLY A 211 1.86 14.56 3.29
CA GLY A 211 1.91 16.02 3.19
C GLY A 211 1.53 16.72 4.49
N GLY A 212 1.51 16.00 5.61
CA GLY A 212 1.23 16.49 6.95
C GLY A 212 -0.24 16.45 7.36
N ILE A 213 -1.12 15.80 6.59
CA ILE A 213 -2.57 15.80 6.88
C ILE A 213 -2.90 15.16 8.25
N LEU A 214 -2.17 14.14 8.68
CA LEU A 214 -2.37 13.50 9.99
C LEU A 214 -1.88 14.34 11.16
N ALA A 215 -0.96 15.27 10.92
CA ALA A 215 -0.38 16.15 11.95
C ALA A 215 -1.09 17.51 12.06
N TYR A 216 -2.23 17.70 11.36
CA TYR A 216 -2.77 19.02 11.12
C TYR A 216 -4.21 19.19 11.56
N ILE A 217 -4.45 20.15 12.45
CA ILE A 217 -5.79 20.45 12.96
C ILE A 217 -6.61 21.38 12.03
N GLY A 218 -5.94 22.18 11.21
CA GLY A 218 -6.60 23.16 10.34
C GLY A 218 -5.92 24.54 10.36
N LYS A 219 -6.23 25.39 9.40
CA LYS A 219 -5.78 26.80 9.37
C LYS A 219 -6.58 27.62 10.37
N GLN A 220 -5.87 28.51 11.08
CA GLN A 220 -6.55 29.52 11.89
C GLN A 220 -7.36 30.46 10.99
N PRO A 221 -8.57 30.86 11.40
CA PRO A 221 -9.27 31.98 10.79
C PRO A 221 -8.37 33.24 10.82
N LYS A 222 -8.34 33.98 9.73
CA LYS A 222 -7.68 35.29 9.65
C LYS A 222 -8.61 36.36 10.10
#